data_153aa55345c49f41eb608d7955c9d043
#
_entry.id   153aa55345c49f41eb608d7955c9d043
#
_cell.length_a   1.000
_cell.length_b   1.000
_cell.length_c   1.000
_cell.angle_alpha   90.00
_cell.angle_beta   90.00
_cell.angle_gamma   90.00
#
_symmetry.space_group_name_H-M   'P 1'
#
loop_
_entity.id
_entity.type
_entity.pdbx_description
1 polymer ?
#
loop_
_entity_poly.entity_id
_entity_poly.type
_entity_poly.pdbx_seq_one_letter_code
_entity_poly.pdbx_strand_id
1 'polypeptide(L)'
;MVAVADARDPVALSAAVTGALGRPADLVVVCVDVPGCEGLAADVTMLIGNGYVPRPRRAGPGPGPHRAGVRWLLTGRVRHETPAVGGAQGRSPRRETVHMTDSTLFRGGQVYTPADPFATALLVDDGRVAWVGSDDASASFAADTVVDLDGALVTPAFVDAHVHTSATGLALTGPDLADARTLTEALDAVARFAATLPGDAVVLGHGWDETHWPEHRPPTAAELDRATGGRAGYLSRADVHSAVVSPSLLTGLDALPGFDPAGHVRIDAHHAVRAVALGTVTAAQRTDAQRAARARAASLGIAALHECGGPDIAGEADFTGLLALAAAEPGPLVFGYWGELRAAGKARELGAAGAGGDLFVDGALGSHTAHLTSPYADGDSRGHAYLDVDEIAQHLVDCARLQVQAGFHAIGDAAIAAVLAGFAGAAREVGADVLRAGRHRLEHAELLDPAMIALMAQYGVVASVQPGFDAAWGGTDGMYAERLGAERAAALNPFAALAGAGVPIAFGSDAPVTPLGPWEAVRAAVYHRTPGHRMAARAAFTAHTRGGWRAGRDDEAGTLVPGAPAHLAVWAAGDLVIATADDRVARWSTDPAAGVLGLPDVAPGTPLPTCLRTVVGGTTVYARE
;
A
#
# COMPACT_ATOMS: atom_id res chain seq x y z
N MET A 1 -37.49 -9.23 21.34
CA MET A 1 -38.21 -8.52 22.41
C MET A 1 -38.03 -7.03 22.13
N VAL A 2 -39.10 -6.27 22.02
CA VAL A 2 -39.01 -4.83 21.76
C VAL A 2 -39.28 -4.13 23.08
N ALA A 3 -38.27 -3.50 23.68
CA ALA A 3 -38.45 -2.61 24.82
C ALA A 3 -38.43 -1.17 24.31
N VAL A 4 -39.48 -0.41 24.56
CA VAL A 4 -39.55 1.02 24.21
C VAL A 4 -39.37 1.81 25.50
N ALA A 5 -38.26 2.56 25.61
CA ALA A 5 -38.02 3.48 26.73
C ALA A 5 -37.67 4.88 26.20
N ASP A 6 -37.99 5.93 26.98
CA ASP A 6 -37.61 7.29 26.64
C ASP A 6 -36.11 7.47 26.82
N ALA A 7 -35.37 7.64 25.72
CA ALA A 7 -33.92 7.73 25.70
C ALA A 7 -33.31 8.98 26.39
N ARG A 8 -34.15 9.84 26.98
CA ARG A 8 -33.72 11.04 27.72
C ARG A 8 -33.25 10.73 29.14
N ASP A 9 -33.55 9.52 29.66
CA ASP A 9 -33.12 9.10 30.98
C ASP A 9 -32.30 7.79 30.90
N PRO A 10 -30.97 7.86 31.00
CA PRO A 10 -30.09 6.70 30.93
C PRO A 10 -30.30 5.67 32.03
N VAL A 11 -30.79 6.12 33.21
CA VAL A 11 -31.05 5.25 34.36
C VAL A 11 -32.33 4.43 34.12
N ALA A 12 -33.36 5.07 33.58
CA ALA A 12 -34.59 4.40 33.20
C ALA A 12 -34.38 3.39 32.05
N LEU A 13 -33.51 3.73 31.08
CA LEU A 13 -33.13 2.82 29.99
C LEU A 13 -32.38 1.59 30.51
N SER A 14 -31.39 1.79 31.39
CA SER A 14 -30.64 0.69 32.01
C SER A 14 -31.53 -0.22 32.84
N ALA A 15 -32.47 0.34 33.60
CA ALA A 15 -33.44 -0.42 34.41
C ALA A 15 -34.40 -1.21 33.52
N ALA A 16 -34.88 -0.64 32.40
CA ALA A 16 -35.75 -1.31 31.44
C ALA A 16 -35.05 -2.48 30.73
N VAL A 17 -33.77 -2.31 30.35
CA VAL A 17 -32.95 -3.37 29.74
C VAL A 17 -32.65 -4.48 30.74
N THR A 18 -32.27 -4.13 31.97
CA THR A 18 -32.00 -5.11 33.05
C THR A 18 -33.28 -5.88 33.41
N GLY A 19 -34.40 -5.21 33.48
CA GLY A 19 -35.70 -5.84 33.72
C GLY A 19 -36.17 -6.78 32.59
N ALA A 20 -35.86 -6.43 31.33
CA ALA A 20 -36.18 -7.24 30.16
C ALA A 20 -35.31 -8.48 30.00
N LEU A 21 -34.05 -8.41 30.41
CA LEU A 21 -33.07 -9.49 30.29
C LEU A 21 -32.93 -10.34 31.56
N GLY A 22 -33.48 -9.88 32.69
CA GLY A 22 -33.35 -10.56 33.98
C GLY A 22 -31.97 -10.60 34.60
N ARG A 23 -31.00 -9.88 33.99
CA ARG A 23 -29.61 -9.73 34.45
C ARG A 23 -29.00 -8.45 33.86
N PRO A 24 -27.95 -7.87 34.47
CA PRO A 24 -27.21 -6.77 33.88
C PRO A 24 -26.66 -7.17 32.51
N ALA A 25 -26.78 -6.30 31.52
CA ALA A 25 -26.20 -6.52 30.17
C ALA A 25 -24.78 -5.96 30.15
N ASP A 26 -23.83 -6.78 29.71
CA ASP A 26 -22.43 -6.38 29.55
C ASP A 26 -22.22 -5.53 28.30
N LEU A 27 -23.15 -5.61 27.34
CA LEU A 27 -23.08 -4.83 26.09
C LEU A 27 -24.53 -4.47 25.65
N VAL A 28 -24.75 -3.19 25.37
CA VAL A 28 -25.99 -2.70 24.74
C VAL A 28 -25.61 -1.94 23.48
N VAL A 29 -25.93 -2.49 22.31
CA VAL A 29 -25.80 -1.81 21.03
C VAL A 29 -27.12 -1.11 20.70
N VAL A 30 -27.09 0.20 20.56
CA VAL A 30 -28.25 1.01 20.23
C VAL A 30 -28.10 1.56 18.82
N CYS A 31 -28.91 1.07 17.88
CA CYS A 31 -28.96 1.61 16.51
C CYS A 31 -30.05 2.68 16.43
N VAL A 32 -29.71 3.85 15.89
CA VAL A 32 -30.65 4.96 15.64
C VAL A 32 -30.97 5.00 14.16
N ASP A 33 -32.22 4.77 13.80
CA ASP A 33 -32.68 4.97 12.43
C ASP A 33 -33.62 6.18 12.40
N VAL A 34 -33.15 7.33 11.93
CA VAL A 34 -33.92 8.56 11.80
C VAL A 34 -33.82 9.04 10.36
N PRO A 35 -34.93 9.02 9.59
CA PRO A 35 -34.93 9.57 8.23
C PRO A 35 -34.58 11.08 8.25
N GLY A 36 -33.54 11.47 7.51
CA GLY A 36 -33.07 12.86 7.40
C GLY A 36 -31.84 13.20 8.26
N CYS A 37 -31.23 12.23 8.94
CA CYS A 37 -30.00 12.39 9.74
C CYS A 37 -28.81 11.61 9.15
N GLU A 38 -28.69 11.54 7.86
CA GLU A 38 -27.68 10.76 7.13
C GLU A 38 -26.22 11.21 7.36
N GLY A 39 -26.01 12.28 8.11
CA GLY A 39 -24.68 12.76 8.49
C GLY A 39 -24.27 12.53 9.96
N LEU A 40 -25.13 11.95 10.81
CA LEU A 40 -24.89 11.82 12.25
C LEU A 40 -24.66 10.37 12.71
N ALA A 41 -24.73 9.40 11.82
CA ALA A 41 -24.59 7.97 12.14
C ALA A 41 -23.14 7.54 12.50
N ALA A 42 -22.14 8.41 12.31
CA ALA A 42 -20.73 8.06 12.55
C ALA A 42 -20.28 8.23 14.02
N ASP A 43 -21.07 8.90 14.89
CA ASP A 43 -20.57 9.35 16.20
C ASP A 43 -21.25 8.71 17.42
N VAL A 44 -22.12 7.70 17.27
CA VAL A 44 -22.81 7.11 18.43
C VAL A 44 -22.68 5.59 18.46
N THR A 45 -21.48 5.10 18.64
CA THR A 45 -21.24 3.78 19.26
C THR A 45 -20.95 4.02 20.73
N MET A 46 -21.95 3.87 21.59
CA MET A 46 -21.77 4.00 23.03
C MET A 46 -21.53 2.62 23.63
N LEU A 47 -20.26 2.31 23.92
CA LEU A 47 -19.88 1.19 24.76
C LEU A 47 -20.15 1.55 26.23
N ILE A 48 -21.10 0.88 26.87
CA ILE A 48 -21.31 0.98 28.31
C ILE A 48 -20.62 -0.21 28.96
N GLY A 49 -19.30 -0.04 29.20
CA GLY A 49 -18.55 -0.88 30.12
C GLY A 49 -18.14 -0.02 31.31
N ASN A 50 -18.42 -0.48 32.53
CA ASN A 50 -17.93 0.08 33.79
C ASN A 50 -17.99 1.62 33.96
N GLY A 51 -19.18 2.18 34.02
CA GLY A 51 -19.42 3.40 34.80
C GLY A 51 -19.06 4.74 34.18
N TYR A 52 -18.73 4.83 32.88
CA TYR A 52 -18.45 6.11 32.22
C TYR A 52 -19.70 6.64 31.48
N VAL A 53 -20.19 7.81 31.88
CA VAL A 53 -21.28 8.54 31.23
C VAL A 53 -20.71 9.81 30.61
N PRO A 54 -20.66 9.96 29.27
CA PRO A 54 -20.26 11.22 28.65
C PRO A 54 -21.31 12.31 28.90
N ARG A 55 -20.87 13.51 29.28
CA ARG A 55 -21.76 14.68 29.40
C ARG A 55 -22.08 15.25 28.01
N PRO A 56 -23.35 15.57 27.69
CA PRO A 56 -23.71 16.18 26.42
C PRO A 56 -23.17 17.60 26.32
N ARG A 57 -22.55 17.94 25.18
CA ARG A 57 -22.19 19.32 24.83
C ARG A 57 -23.47 20.12 24.60
N ARG A 58 -23.60 21.28 25.26
CA ARG A 58 -24.70 22.22 25.05
C ARG A 58 -24.65 22.79 23.62
N ALA A 59 -25.69 22.56 22.84
CA ALA A 59 -25.96 23.31 21.61
C ALA A 59 -26.53 24.68 21.95
N GLY A 60 -26.07 25.71 21.21
CA GLY A 60 -26.61 27.06 21.31
C GLY A 60 -28.01 27.16 20.70
N PRO A 61 -28.75 28.25 20.96
CA PRO A 61 -30.18 28.34 20.62
C PRO A 61 -30.40 28.62 19.14
N GLY A 62 -31.18 27.74 18.48
CA GLY A 62 -31.75 27.94 17.15
C GLY A 62 -33.27 27.53 17.19
N PRO A 63 -34.11 28.04 16.30
CA PRO A 63 -35.54 28.19 16.55
C PRO A 63 -36.40 26.96 16.20
N GLY A 64 -37.34 26.65 17.09
CA GLY A 64 -38.64 26.07 16.85
C GLY A 64 -38.77 24.56 16.77
N PRO A 65 -39.81 23.98 17.34
CA PRO A 65 -39.93 22.56 17.62
C PRO A 65 -40.66 21.79 16.51
N HIS A 66 -39.99 20.86 15.87
CA HIS A 66 -40.65 19.73 15.23
C HIS A 66 -40.41 18.47 16.06
N ARG A 67 -41.50 17.88 16.55
CA ARG A 67 -41.51 16.61 17.27
C ARG A 67 -41.13 15.48 16.31
N ALA A 68 -39.88 15.02 16.36
CA ALA A 68 -39.45 13.75 15.79
C ALA A 68 -39.27 12.75 16.95
N GLY A 69 -40.06 11.71 16.96
CA GLY A 69 -39.92 10.62 17.92
C GLY A 69 -38.77 9.71 17.50
N VAL A 70 -37.82 9.51 18.38
CA VAL A 70 -36.68 8.60 18.18
C VAL A 70 -37.17 7.17 18.51
N ARG A 71 -37.05 6.26 17.55
CA ARG A 71 -37.44 4.85 17.72
C ARG A 71 -36.16 4.00 17.81
N TRP A 72 -35.99 3.27 18.91
CA TRP A 72 -34.83 2.42 19.16
C TRP A 72 -35.17 0.96 18.84
N LEU A 73 -34.34 0.29 18.08
CA LEU A 73 -34.45 -1.15 17.78
C LEU A 73 -33.26 -1.89 18.39
N LEU A 74 -33.55 -2.85 19.26
CA LEU A 74 -32.56 -3.80 19.77
C LEU A 74 -32.63 -5.08 18.92
N THR A 75 -31.55 -5.42 18.19
CA THR A 75 -31.48 -6.70 17.49
C THR A 75 -30.37 -7.55 18.11
N GLY A 76 -30.75 -8.57 18.85
CA GLY A 76 -29.89 -9.65 19.30
C GLY A 76 -30.49 -10.99 18.86
N ARG A 77 -29.70 -11.84 18.18
CA ARG A 77 -30.12 -13.24 17.94
C ARG A 77 -29.90 -14.06 19.23
N VAL A 78 -30.97 -14.36 19.95
CA VAL A 78 -30.95 -15.38 21.01
C VAL A 78 -31.38 -16.70 20.37
N ARG A 79 -30.52 -17.70 20.32
CA ARG A 79 -30.94 -19.07 20.06
C ARG A 79 -31.60 -19.61 21.33
N HIS A 80 -32.89 -19.90 21.27
CA HIS A 80 -33.59 -20.69 22.29
C HIS A 80 -33.41 -22.16 21.98
N GLU A 81 -32.64 -22.88 22.80
CA GLU A 81 -32.79 -24.30 22.96
C GLU A 81 -33.77 -24.53 24.12
N THR A 82 -34.86 -25.25 23.85
CA THR A 82 -35.83 -25.68 24.86
C THR A 82 -35.22 -26.79 25.68
N PRO A 83 -35.14 -26.69 27.02
CA PRO A 83 -34.65 -27.79 27.83
C PRO A 83 -35.74 -28.85 27.99
N ALA A 84 -35.37 -30.10 27.70
CA ALA A 84 -36.13 -31.27 28.12
C ALA A 84 -36.02 -31.44 29.64
N VAL A 85 -37.14 -31.62 30.29
CA VAL A 85 -37.25 -31.86 31.74
C VAL A 85 -36.73 -33.25 32.06
N GLY A 86 -35.77 -33.37 32.94
CA GLY A 86 -35.29 -34.65 33.48
C GLY A 86 -34.21 -34.50 34.55
N GLY A 87 -34.61 -34.67 35.81
CA GLY A 87 -33.84 -35.28 36.91
C GLY A 87 -32.65 -34.51 37.49
N ALA A 88 -32.86 -33.97 38.68
CA ALA A 88 -31.85 -33.37 39.55
C ALA A 88 -30.75 -34.34 39.99
N GLN A 89 -29.47 -33.99 39.85
CA GLN A 89 -28.41 -34.28 40.80
C GLN A 89 -27.30 -33.22 40.65
N GLY A 90 -26.89 -32.66 41.80
CA GLY A 90 -25.96 -31.51 41.87
C GLY A 90 -24.58 -31.77 41.30
N ARG A 91 -24.14 -30.93 40.41
CA ARG A 91 -22.76 -30.69 40.06
C ARG A 91 -22.50 -29.19 39.99
N SER A 92 -21.42 -28.74 40.61
CA SER A 92 -20.87 -27.40 40.52
C SER A 92 -20.81 -26.93 39.05
N PRO A 93 -21.08 -25.64 38.75
CA PRO A 93 -20.97 -25.14 37.40
C PRO A 93 -19.48 -25.23 36.95
N ARG A 94 -19.20 -26.16 36.06
CA ARG A 94 -17.96 -26.09 35.25
C ARG A 94 -18.09 -24.81 34.42
N ARG A 95 -17.08 -23.92 34.51
CA ARG A 95 -16.90 -22.87 33.54
C ARG A 95 -16.83 -23.55 32.15
N GLU A 96 -17.85 -23.35 31.34
CA GLU A 96 -17.75 -23.70 29.92
C GLU A 96 -16.70 -22.79 29.31
N THR A 97 -15.54 -23.33 29.05
CA THR A 97 -14.53 -22.73 28.19
C THR A 97 -15.11 -22.77 26.79
N VAL A 98 -15.45 -21.60 26.24
CA VAL A 98 -15.78 -21.49 24.82
C VAL A 98 -14.53 -21.89 24.08
N HIS A 99 -14.50 -23.05 23.45
CA HIS A 99 -13.43 -23.44 22.52
C HIS A 99 -13.53 -22.52 21.30
N MET A 100 -12.60 -21.59 21.20
CA MET A 100 -12.38 -20.75 20.03
C MET A 100 -11.46 -21.56 19.11
N THR A 101 -11.89 -21.83 17.88
CA THR A 101 -11.10 -22.56 16.88
C THR A 101 -10.21 -21.56 16.13
N ASP A 102 -8.91 -21.83 16.05
CA ASP A 102 -7.87 -21.02 15.41
C ASP A 102 -7.56 -19.67 16.10
N SER A 103 -7.52 -19.66 17.42
CA SER A 103 -7.16 -18.47 18.20
C SER A 103 -5.65 -18.41 18.50
N THR A 104 -5.06 -17.21 18.36
CA THR A 104 -3.66 -16.95 18.71
C THR A 104 -3.55 -15.76 19.64
N LEU A 105 -2.96 -15.96 20.81
CA LEU A 105 -2.63 -14.91 21.76
C LEU A 105 -1.16 -14.51 21.63
N PHE A 106 -0.91 -13.28 21.26
CA PHE A 106 0.40 -12.61 21.30
C PHE A 106 0.52 -11.88 22.63
N ARG A 107 1.59 -12.07 23.40
CA ARG A 107 1.76 -11.48 24.73
C ARG A 107 3.23 -11.17 25.05
N GLY A 108 3.45 -10.34 26.08
CA GLY A 108 4.79 -10.00 26.55
C GLY A 108 5.56 -9.08 25.61
N GLY A 109 4.87 -8.19 24.86
CA GLY A 109 5.49 -7.26 23.92
C GLY A 109 4.92 -5.85 24.03
N GLN A 110 4.96 -5.12 22.93
CA GLN A 110 4.31 -3.82 22.75
C GLN A 110 3.40 -3.87 21.53
N VAL A 111 2.16 -3.39 21.63
CA VAL A 111 1.19 -3.43 20.53
C VAL A 111 0.88 -2.01 20.06
N TYR A 112 1.24 -1.69 18.82
CA TYR A 112 0.92 -0.42 18.20
C TYR A 112 -0.55 -0.39 17.78
N THR A 113 -1.40 0.16 18.61
CA THR A 113 -2.84 0.23 18.41
C THR A 113 -3.45 1.52 18.97
N PRO A 114 -4.43 2.13 18.30
CA PRO A 114 -5.14 3.28 18.86
C PRO A 114 -6.18 2.87 19.93
N ALA A 115 -6.48 1.57 20.10
CA ALA A 115 -7.46 1.11 21.07
C ALA A 115 -6.97 1.22 22.52
N ASP A 116 -5.67 0.92 22.74
CA ASP A 116 -5.01 1.01 24.04
C ASP A 116 -3.52 1.35 23.84
N PRO A 117 -3.06 2.57 24.16
CA PRO A 117 -1.67 2.98 23.95
C PRO A 117 -0.66 2.23 24.84
N PHE A 118 -1.13 1.48 25.81
CA PHE A 118 -0.29 0.70 26.74
C PHE A 118 -0.45 -0.81 26.53
N ALA A 119 -1.07 -1.23 25.41
CA ALA A 119 -1.30 -2.64 25.12
C ALA A 119 0.02 -3.41 25.02
N THR A 120 0.06 -4.56 25.70
CA THR A 120 1.20 -5.49 25.71
C THR A 120 0.81 -6.88 25.21
N ALA A 121 -0.48 -7.09 24.92
CA ALA A 121 -1.02 -8.33 24.37
C ALA A 121 -2.15 -8.08 23.38
N LEU A 122 -2.31 -9.03 22.47
CA LEU A 122 -3.32 -9.03 21.40
C LEU A 122 -3.84 -10.46 21.20
N LEU A 123 -5.16 -10.63 21.17
CA LEU A 123 -5.81 -11.88 20.79
C LEU A 123 -6.35 -11.79 19.38
N VAL A 124 -5.97 -12.75 18.55
CA VAL A 124 -6.53 -12.99 17.22
C VAL A 124 -7.44 -14.19 17.29
N ASP A 125 -8.63 -14.11 16.70
CA ASP A 125 -9.61 -15.19 16.60
C ASP A 125 -10.32 -15.10 15.26
N ASP A 126 -10.46 -16.23 14.58
CA ASP A 126 -11.09 -16.32 13.25
C ASP A 126 -10.60 -15.23 12.27
N GLY A 127 -9.28 -15.04 12.23
CA GLY A 127 -8.62 -14.09 11.32
C GLY A 127 -8.81 -12.61 11.66
N ARG A 128 -9.44 -12.29 12.80
CA ARG A 128 -9.68 -10.91 13.25
C ARG A 128 -9.04 -10.65 14.61
N VAL A 129 -8.75 -9.38 14.88
CA VAL A 129 -8.37 -8.93 16.21
C VAL A 129 -9.59 -9.05 17.12
N ALA A 130 -9.57 -10.00 18.05
CA ALA A 130 -10.65 -10.22 18.99
C ALA A 130 -10.54 -9.29 20.21
N TRP A 131 -9.31 -9.04 20.67
CA TRP A 131 -9.06 -8.23 21.85
C TRP A 131 -7.63 -7.65 21.83
N VAL A 132 -7.46 -6.52 22.49
CA VAL A 132 -6.18 -5.85 22.74
C VAL A 132 -6.15 -5.32 24.17
N GLY A 133 -5.03 -5.43 24.88
CA GLY A 133 -4.89 -4.91 26.24
C GLY A 133 -3.58 -5.34 26.90
N SER A 134 -3.59 -5.37 28.25
CA SER A 134 -2.39 -5.71 29.02
C SER A 134 -2.16 -7.21 29.10
N ASP A 135 -0.91 -7.60 29.30
CA ASP A 135 -0.48 -8.99 29.50
C ASP A 135 -1.19 -9.64 30.69
N ASP A 136 -1.34 -8.91 31.81
CA ASP A 136 -2.07 -9.41 32.98
C ASP A 136 -3.52 -9.76 32.66
N ALA A 137 -4.20 -8.93 31.87
CA ALA A 137 -5.58 -9.18 31.46
C ALA A 137 -5.66 -10.37 30.47
N SER A 138 -4.63 -10.59 29.68
CA SER A 138 -4.56 -11.69 28.69
C SER A 138 -4.60 -13.07 29.34
N ALA A 139 -4.19 -13.21 30.60
CA ALA A 139 -4.24 -14.47 31.37
C ALA A 139 -5.65 -15.06 31.52
N SER A 140 -6.70 -14.26 31.27
CA SER A 140 -8.10 -14.72 31.29
C SER A 140 -8.53 -15.45 30.00
N PHE A 141 -7.73 -15.38 28.91
CA PHE A 141 -8.05 -16.04 27.66
C PHE A 141 -7.40 -17.41 27.55
N ALA A 142 -8.12 -18.37 26.99
CA ALA A 142 -7.59 -19.64 26.56
C ALA A 142 -7.51 -19.61 25.02
N ALA A 143 -6.32 -19.48 24.49
CA ALA A 143 -6.05 -19.50 23.05
C ALA A 143 -5.42 -20.85 22.66
N ASP A 144 -5.65 -21.29 21.41
CA ASP A 144 -5.08 -22.54 20.88
C ASP A 144 -3.56 -22.42 20.72
N THR A 145 -3.10 -21.23 20.35
CA THR A 145 -1.69 -20.89 20.21
C THR A 145 -1.34 -19.67 21.06
N VAL A 146 -0.21 -19.74 21.76
CA VAL A 146 0.36 -18.60 22.49
C VAL A 146 1.73 -18.28 21.89
N VAL A 147 1.93 -17.01 21.53
CA VAL A 147 3.17 -16.46 21.02
C VAL A 147 3.72 -15.50 22.07
N ASP A 148 4.81 -15.87 22.71
CA ASP A 148 5.54 -14.97 23.59
C ASP A 148 6.40 -14.02 22.73
N LEU A 149 6.17 -12.72 22.88
CA LEU A 149 6.79 -11.69 22.05
C LEU A 149 8.19 -11.29 22.52
N ASP A 150 8.55 -11.63 23.76
CA ASP A 150 9.86 -11.30 24.36
C ASP A 150 10.25 -9.80 24.20
N GLY A 151 9.30 -8.92 24.44
CA GLY A 151 9.47 -7.47 24.29
C GLY A 151 9.32 -6.94 22.84
N ALA A 152 9.09 -7.79 21.85
CA ALA A 152 8.95 -7.37 20.46
C ALA A 152 7.75 -6.44 20.24
N LEU A 153 7.86 -5.60 19.22
CA LEU A 153 6.80 -4.69 18.78
C LEU A 153 5.86 -5.39 17.80
N VAL A 154 4.57 -5.29 18.04
CA VAL A 154 3.50 -5.70 17.10
C VAL A 154 2.89 -4.45 16.47
N THR A 155 2.84 -4.41 15.14
CA THR A 155 2.21 -3.32 14.38
C THR A 155 1.20 -3.86 13.37
N PRO A 156 0.29 -3.03 12.82
CA PRO A 156 -0.32 -3.35 11.54
C PRO A 156 0.77 -3.69 10.52
N ALA A 157 0.54 -4.72 9.73
CA ALA A 157 1.47 -5.08 8.65
C ALA A 157 1.44 -4.04 7.54
N PHE A 158 2.55 -3.92 6.82
CA PHE A 158 2.68 -3.02 5.69
C PHE A 158 1.87 -3.47 4.48
N VAL A 159 1.57 -2.53 3.60
CA VAL A 159 1.01 -2.76 2.27
C VAL A 159 1.95 -2.08 1.27
N ASP A 160 2.42 -2.81 0.28
CA ASP A 160 3.12 -2.20 -0.84
C ASP A 160 2.09 -1.81 -1.90
N ALA A 161 1.86 -0.50 -2.05
CA ALA A 161 0.75 -0.01 -2.86
C ALA A 161 1.07 0.07 -4.37
N HIS A 162 2.29 -0.30 -4.79
CA HIS A 162 2.70 -0.34 -6.19
C HIS A 162 3.89 -1.28 -6.34
N VAL A 163 3.72 -2.39 -7.04
CA VAL A 163 4.76 -3.39 -7.24
C VAL A 163 4.54 -4.18 -8.53
N HIS A 164 5.63 -4.69 -9.12
CA HIS A 164 5.65 -5.63 -10.24
C HIS A 164 6.17 -6.98 -9.74
N THR A 165 5.27 -7.83 -9.25
CA THR A 165 5.62 -9.03 -8.50
C THR A 165 6.48 -10.01 -9.30
N SER A 166 6.13 -10.29 -10.56
CA SER A 166 6.91 -11.19 -11.41
C SER A 166 8.28 -10.61 -11.74
N ALA A 167 8.35 -9.32 -12.07
CA ALA A 167 9.62 -8.64 -12.36
C ALA A 167 10.51 -8.59 -11.11
N THR A 168 9.93 -8.33 -9.93
CA THR A 168 10.63 -8.39 -8.64
C THR A 168 11.24 -9.77 -8.39
N GLY A 169 10.47 -10.83 -8.59
CA GLY A 169 10.97 -12.19 -8.40
C GLY A 169 12.08 -12.56 -9.39
N LEU A 170 11.97 -12.13 -10.64
CA LEU A 170 13.02 -12.30 -11.65
C LEU A 170 14.28 -11.51 -11.27
N ALA A 171 14.14 -10.28 -10.77
CA ALA A 171 15.26 -9.48 -10.28
C ALA A 171 15.97 -10.11 -9.08
N LEU A 172 15.21 -10.70 -8.13
CA LEU A 172 15.76 -11.42 -6.98
C LEU A 172 16.58 -12.67 -7.38
N THR A 173 16.32 -13.22 -8.55
CA THR A 173 16.98 -14.46 -9.04
C THR A 173 17.92 -14.22 -10.22
N GLY A 174 17.89 -13.05 -10.85
CA GLY A 174 18.73 -12.62 -11.95
C GLY A 174 19.99 -11.86 -11.51
N PRO A 175 20.80 -11.35 -12.47
CA PRO A 175 21.89 -10.45 -12.14
C PRO A 175 21.32 -9.09 -11.72
N ASP A 176 21.50 -8.76 -10.44
CA ASP A 176 21.22 -7.44 -9.91
C ASP A 176 22.43 -6.52 -10.17
N LEU A 177 22.20 -5.40 -10.84
CA LEU A 177 23.22 -4.45 -11.24
C LEU A 177 23.16 -3.14 -10.44
N ALA A 178 22.27 -3.04 -9.46
CA ALA A 178 22.04 -1.82 -8.68
C ALA A 178 23.29 -1.39 -7.86
N ASP A 179 24.08 -2.35 -7.42
CA ASP A 179 25.31 -2.09 -6.66
C ASP A 179 26.54 -1.85 -7.53
N ALA A 180 26.43 -2.02 -8.86
CA ALA A 180 27.56 -1.80 -9.77
C ALA A 180 27.98 -0.32 -9.77
N ARG A 181 29.27 -0.07 -9.56
CA ARG A 181 29.87 1.28 -9.51
C ARG A 181 30.54 1.68 -10.80
N THR A 182 30.70 0.75 -11.73
CA THR A 182 31.30 0.95 -13.04
C THR A 182 30.59 0.08 -14.08
N LEU A 183 30.70 0.47 -15.34
CA LEU A 183 30.26 -0.33 -16.47
C LEU A 183 30.91 -1.74 -16.49
N THR A 184 32.18 -1.83 -16.11
CA THR A 184 32.92 -3.10 -16.06
C THR A 184 32.31 -4.03 -14.98
N GLU A 185 32.04 -3.52 -13.79
CA GLU A 185 31.43 -4.31 -12.71
C GLU A 185 30.05 -4.86 -13.11
N ALA A 186 29.24 -4.04 -13.78
CA ALA A 186 27.93 -4.47 -14.29
C ALA A 186 28.08 -5.60 -15.33
N LEU A 187 28.95 -5.43 -16.33
CA LEU A 187 29.18 -6.46 -17.35
C LEU A 187 29.78 -7.75 -16.78
N ASP A 188 30.67 -7.66 -15.79
CA ASP A 188 31.23 -8.81 -15.08
C ASP A 188 30.16 -9.56 -14.29
N ALA A 189 29.20 -8.85 -13.65
CA ALA A 189 28.06 -9.48 -12.98
C ALA A 189 27.18 -10.25 -13.97
N VAL A 190 26.89 -9.64 -15.13
CA VAL A 190 26.17 -10.28 -16.23
C VAL A 190 26.91 -11.54 -16.71
N ALA A 191 28.22 -11.47 -16.94
CA ALA A 191 29.01 -12.60 -17.42
C ALA A 191 29.05 -13.76 -16.42
N ARG A 192 29.21 -13.47 -15.14
CA ARG A 192 29.16 -14.49 -14.09
C ARG A 192 27.80 -15.20 -14.06
N PHE A 193 26.71 -14.43 -14.15
CA PHE A 193 25.36 -15.00 -14.15
C PHE A 193 25.09 -15.82 -15.42
N ALA A 194 25.44 -15.30 -16.61
CA ALA A 194 25.28 -15.98 -17.89
C ALA A 194 25.97 -17.35 -17.92
N ALA A 195 27.14 -17.48 -17.25
CA ALA A 195 27.86 -18.75 -17.14
C ALA A 195 27.10 -19.81 -16.29
N THR A 196 26.14 -19.43 -15.47
CA THR A 196 25.33 -20.36 -14.67
C THR A 196 24.09 -20.87 -15.41
N LEU A 197 23.69 -20.18 -16.48
CA LEU A 197 22.45 -20.50 -17.20
C LEU A 197 22.65 -21.69 -18.15
N PRO A 198 21.63 -22.58 -18.26
CA PRO A 198 21.68 -23.69 -19.20
C PRO A 198 21.46 -23.23 -20.65
N GLY A 199 22.07 -23.95 -21.60
CA GLY A 199 21.81 -23.80 -23.04
C GLY A 199 21.94 -22.37 -23.55
N ASP A 200 20.91 -21.92 -24.26
CA ASP A 200 20.76 -20.61 -24.89
C ASP A 200 19.75 -19.71 -24.16
N ALA A 201 19.52 -19.95 -22.88
CA ALA A 201 18.58 -19.17 -22.06
C ALA A 201 18.92 -17.68 -22.12
N VAL A 202 17.88 -16.85 -22.21
CA VAL A 202 18.00 -15.39 -22.23
C VAL A 202 18.49 -14.89 -20.88
N VAL A 203 19.45 -13.96 -20.89
CA VAL A 203 19.92 -13.27 -19.68
C VAL A 203 19.00 -12.09 -19.42
N LEU A 204 18.24 -12.15 -18.34
CA LEU A 204 17.39 -11.07 -17.86
C LEU A 204 18.05 -10.42 -16.63
N GLY A 205 18.54 -9.18 -16.77
CA GLY A 205 19.16 -8.43 -15.68
C GLY A 205 18.44 -7.13 -15.40
N HIS A 206 18.70 -6.55 -14.24
CA HIS A 206 17.99 -5.37 -13.75
C HIS A 206 18.92 -4.45 -12.95
N GLY A 207 18.59 -3.16 -12.94
CA GLY A 207 19.10 -2.22 -11.93
C GLY A 207 20.32 -1.41 -12.35
N TRP A 208 20.79 -1.47 -13.62
CA TRP A 208 21.89 -0.60 -14.01
C TRP A 208 21.46 0.89 -14.02
N ASP A 209 22.42 1.75 -13.58
CA ASP A 209 22.25 3.21 -13.57
C ASP A 209 23.59 3.87 -13.89
N GLU A 210 23.71 4.40 -15.11
CA GLU A 210 24.91 5.04 -15.63
C GLU A 210 25.27 6.35 -14.95
N THR A 211 24.33 6.98 -14.24
CA THR A 211 24.54 8.28 -13.60
C THR A 211 25.59 8.22 -12.49
N HIS A 212 25.76 7.04 -11.89
CA HIS A 212 26.75 6.81 -10.84
C HIS A 212 28.07 6.21 -11.33
N TRP A 213 28.19 5.95 -12.65
CA TRP A 213 29.38 5.33 -13.22
C TRP A 213 30.37 6.38 -13.76
N PRO A 214 31.68 6.15 -13.66
CA PRO A 214 32.67 7.07 -14.24
C PRO A 214 32.54 7.24 -15.76
N GLU A 215 31.98 6.21 -16.43
CA GLU A 215 31.79 6.21 -17.88
C GLU A 215 30.62 7.09 -18.33
N HIS A 216 29.66 7.42 -17.44
CA HIS A 216 28.47 8.22 -17.71
C HIS A 216 27.71 7.81 -18.98
N ARG A 217 27.63 6.51 -19.26
CA ARG A 217 26.93 5.95 -20.41
C ARG A 217 26.41 4.55 -20.14
N PRO A 218 25.30 4.13 -20.82
CA PRO A 218 24.86 2.75 -20.79
C PRO A 218 25.87 1.78 -21.41
N PRO A 219 25.77 0.46 -21.13
CA PRO A 219 26.40 -0.57 -21.94
C PRO A 219 25.94 -0.49 -23.41
N THR A 220 26.75 -0.97 -24.32
CA THR A 220 26.33 -1.15 -25.71
C THR A 220 25.89 -2.59 -25.97
N ALA A 221 25.08 -2.80 -27.03
CA ALA A 221 24.69 -4.14 -27.49
C ALA A 221 25.87 -5.08 -27.66
N ALA A 222 26.99 -4.57 -28.23
CA ALA A 222 28.20 -5.36 -28.46
C ALA A 222 28.94 -5.71 -27.15
N GLU A 223 28.90 -4.84 -26.14
CA GLU A 223 29.47 -5.12 -24.81
C GLU A 223 28.64 -6.17 -24.10
N LEU A 224 27.29 -6.04 -24.16
CA LEU A 224 26.37 -7.02 -23.61
C LEU A 224 26.51 -8.39 -24.27
N ASP A 225 26.61 -8.44 -25.60
CA ASP A 225 26.79 -9.69 -26.35
C ASP A 225 28.07 -10.45 -25.92
N ARG A 226 29.17 -9.71 -25.71
CA ARG A 226 30.39 -10.31 -25.16
C ARG A 226 30.20 -10.82 -23.73
N ALA A 227 29.53 -10.05 -22.88
CA ALA A 227 29.28 -10.44 -21.47
C ALA A 227 28.35 -11.67 -21.37
N THR A 228 27.34 -11.76 -22.24
CA THR A 228 26.44 -12.91 -22.27
C THR A 228 26.99 -14.14 -23.00
N GLY A 229 28.18 -14.01 -23.64
CA GLY A 229 28.77 -15.08 -24.46
C GLY A 229 27.96 -15.38 -25.72
N GLY A 230 27.37 -14.35 -26.34
CA GLY A 230 26.53 -14.46 -27.55
C GLY A 230 25.07 -14.87 -27.30
N ARG A 231 24.63 -14.97 -26.04
CA ARG A 231 23.23 -15.23 -25.69
C ARG A 231 22.40 -13.96 -25.83
N ALA A 232 21.12 -14.12 -26.08
CA ALA A 232 20.17 -13.00 -25.98
C ALA A 232 20.21 -12.43 -24.54
N GLY A 233 20.31 -11.11 -24.43
CA GLY A 233 20.38 -10.41 -23.17
C GLY A 233 19.47 -9.18 -23.17
N TYR A 234 18.76 -8.99 -22.09
CA TYR A 234 17.93 -7.84 -21.79
C TYR A 234 18.31 -7.33 -20.40
N LEU A 235 18.87 -6.15 -20.32
CA LEU A 235 19.26 -5.50 -19.05
C LEU A 235 18.39 -4.26 -18.85
N SER A 236 17.39 -4.35 -17.98
CA SER A 236 16.53 -3.23 -17.62
C SER A 236 17.31 -2.18 -16.83
N ARG A 237 17.16 -0.91 -17.18
CA ARG A 237 17.63 0.20 -16.34
C ARG A 237 16.91 0.19 -15.00
N ALA A 238 17.46 0.86 -14.01
CA ALA A 238 16.88 0.97 -12.66
C ALA A 238 15.43 1.47 -12.69
N ASP A 239 15.10 2.43 -13.55
CA ASP A 239 13.75 2.99 -13.71
C ASP A 239 12.77 2.15 -14.55
N VAL A 240 13.21 1.02 -15.08
CA VAL A 240 12.51 0.07 -15.98
C VAL A 240 11.85 0.67 -17.25
N HIS A 241 12.10 1.95 -17.54
CA HIS A 241 11.59 2.63 -18.74
C HIS A 241 12.56 2.61 -19.92
N SER A 242 13.73 1.98 -19.77
CA SER A 242 14.68 1.69 -20.84
C SER A 242 15.44 0.41 -20.55
N ALA A 243 16.07 -0.14 -21.57
CA ALA A 243 16.91 -1.31 -21.45
C ALA A 243 18.09 -1.26 -22.43
N VAL A 244 19.16 -1.99 -22.08
CA VAL A 244 20.19 -2.36 -23.05
C VAL A 244 19.98 -3.81 -23.46
N VAL A 245 19.99 -4.06 -24.77
CA VAL A 245 19.71 -5.38 -25.31
C VAL A 245 20.80 -5.87 -26.24
N SER A 246 20.99 -7.18 -26.33
CA SER A 246 21.92 -7.81 -27.28
C SER A 246 21.49 -7.61 -28.72
N PRO A 247 22.39 -7.70 -29.71
CA PRO A 247 22.08 -7.48 -31.13
C PRO A 247 20.95 -8.37 -31.65
N SER A 248 20.82 -9.60 -31.15
CA SER A 248 19.75 -10.54 -31.52
C SER A 248 18.34 -10.04 -31.21
N LEU A 249 18.17 -9.21 -30.18
CA LEU A 249 16.89 -8.63 -29.76
C LEU A 249 16.57 -7.29 -30.46
N LEU A 250 17.49 -6.68 -31.20
CA LEU A 250 17.25 -5.42 -31.94
C LEU A 250 16.53 -5.62 -33.28
N THR A 251 16.41 -6.86 -33.76
CA THR A 251 15.82 -7.15 -35.07
C THR A 251 14.37 -6.72 -35.15
N GLY A 252 14.05 -5.88 -36.14
CA GLY A 252 12.68 -5.41 -36.41
C GLY A 252 12.21 -4.22 -35.57
N LEU A 253 13.10 -3.60 -34.78
CA LEU A 253 12.77 -2.45 -33.93
C LEU A 253 13.11 -1.10 -34.59
N ASP A 254 13.81 -1.10 -35.73
CA ASP A 254 14.42 0.07 -36.38
C ASP A 254 13.44 1.19 -36.78
N ALA A 255 12.16 0.87 -36.92
CA ALA A 255 11.11 1.85 -37.22
C ALA A 255 10.38 2.39 -35.96
N LEU A 256 10.66 1.84 -34.77
CA LEU A 256 9.94 2.20 -33.56
C LEU A 256 10.57 3.43 -32.86
N PRO A 257 9.73 4.31 -32.27
CA PRO A 257 10.20 5.36 -31.38
C PRO A 257 11.11 4.81 -30.28
N GLY A 258 12.23 5.50 -30.03
CA GLY A 258 13.18 5.12 -28.99
C GLY A 258 14.17 4.01 -29.38
N PHE A 259 14.20 3.59 -30.65
CA PHE A 259 15.23 2.67 -31.15
C PHE A 259 16.60 3.34 -31.18
N ASP A 260 17.62 2.60 -30.73
CA ASP A 260 19.02 2.97 -30.82
C ASP A 260 19.84 1.76 -31.31
N PRO A 261 20.55 1.84 -32.44
CA PRO A 261 21.38 0.75 -32.94
C PRO A 261 22.53 0.36 -32.01
N ALA A 262 22.93 1.24 -31.07
CA ALA A 262 23.88 0.91 -30.02
C ALA A 262 23.34 -0.04 -28.96
N GLY A 263 22.01 -0.27 -28.94
CA GLY A 263 21.35 -1.23 -28.06
C GLY A 263 20.58 -0.63 -26.88
N HIS A 264 20.65 0.68 -26.65
CA HIS A 264 19.88 1.35 -25.60
C HIS A 264 18.49 1.73 -26.13
N VAL A 265 17.48 0.91 -25.86
CA VAL A 265 16.10 1.09 -26.33
C VAL A 265 15.20 1.75 -25.27
N ARG A 266 14.28 2.60 -25.75
CA ARG A 266 13.33 3.38 -24.94
C ARG A 266 11.96 3.40 -25.62
N ILE A 267 10.95 3.90 -24.95
CA ILE A 267 9.60 4.13 -25.51
C ILE A 267 9.08 2.83 -26.16
N ASP A 268 8.50 2.91 -27.37
CA ASP A 268 7.86 1.77 -28.05
C ASP A 268 8.86 0.65 -28.39
N ALA A 269 10.11 1.01 -28.74
CA ALA A 269 11.16 0.02 -28.97
C ALA A 269 11.48 -0.77 -27.68
N HIS A 270 11.44 -0.13 -26.52
CA HIS A 270 11.60 -0.79 -25.23
C HIS A 270 10.42 -1.72 -24.93
N HIS A 271 9.19 -1.25 -25.06
CA HIS A 271 7.99 -2.08 -24.82
C HIS A 271 7.99 -3.33 -25.73
N ALA A 272 8.28 -3.15 -27.00
CA ALA A 272 8.34 -4.27 -27.95
C ALA A 272 9.40 -5.32 -27.57
N VAL A 273 10.63 -4.89 -27.25
CA VAL A 273 11.69 -5.83 -26.89
C VAL A 273 11.49 -6.47 -25.52
N ARG A 274 10.92 -5.73 -24.58
CA ARG A 274 10.54 -6.26 -23.25
C ARG A 274 9.56 -7.42 -23.39
N ALA A 275 8.52 -7.26 -24.21
CA ALA A 275 7.55 -8.32 -24.48
C ALA A 275 8.23 -9.58 -25.07
N VAL A 276 9.18 -9.43 -26.00
CA VAL A 276 9.96 -10.55 -26.56
C VAL A 276 10.81 -11.21 -25.48
N ALA A 277 11.56 -10.45 -24.71
CA ALA A 277 12.46 -10.96 -23.67
C ALA A 277 11.70 -11.70 -22.57
N LEU A 278 10.61 -11.10 -22.03
CA LEU A 278 9.77 -11.72 -21.02
C LEU A 278 8.94 -12.88 -21.55
N GLY A 279 8.63 -12.89 -22.86
CA GLY A 279 7.97 -14.02 -23.54
C GLY A 279 8.78 -15.32 -23.49
N THR A 280 10.09 -15.25 -23.23
CA THR A 280 10.96 -16.44 -23.06
C THR A 280 10.82 -17.09 -21.67
N VAL A 281 10.24 -16.38 -20.70
CA VAL A 281 10.03 -16.89 -19.33
C VAL A 281 8.89 -17.89 -19.34
N THR A 282 9.17 -19.13 -18.96
CA THR A 282 8.15 -20.18 -18.86
C THR A 282 7.15 -19.89 -17.74
N ALA A 283 5.96 -20.49 -17.82
CA ALA A 283 4.95 -20.36 -16.76
C ALA A 283 5.47 -20.83 -15.39
N ALA A 284 6.28 -21.88 -15.35
CA ALA A 284 6.88 -22.39 -14.12
C ALA A 284 7.87 -21.37 -13.50
N GLN A 285 8.79 -20.84 -14.32
CA GLN A 285 9.75 -19.81 -13.88
C GLN A 285 9.03 -18.56 -13.37
N ARG A 286 7.96 -18.15 -14.04
CA ARG A 286 7.12 -17.02 -13.63
C ARG A 286 6.47 -17.27 -12.27
N THR A 287 5.87 -18.44 -12.09
CA THR A 287 5.25 -18.82 -10.81
C THR A 287 6.28 -18.87 -9.68
N ASP A 288 7.47 -19.38 -9.95
CA ASP A 288 8.56 -19.41 -8.96
C ASP A 288 9.06 -18.00 -8.61
N ALA A 289 9.16 -17.11 -9.61
CA ALA A 289 9.48 -15.69 -9.38
C ALA A 289 8.40 -15.00 -8.52
N GLN A 290 7.11 -15.23 -8.82
CA GLN A 290 6.00 -14.69 -8.04
C GLN A 290 6.02 -15.20 -6.58
N ARG A 291 6.33 -16.48 -6.36
CA ARG A 291 6.52 -17.03 -5.00
C ARG A 291 7.69 -16.38 -4.28
N ALA A 292 8.84 -16.22 -4.96
CA ALA A 292 10.02 -15.58 -4.39
C ALA A 292 9.74 -14.14 -3.96
N ALA A 293 9.07 -13.35 -4.80
CA ALA A 293 8.69 -11.97 -4.47
C ALA A 293 7.70 -11.90 -3.29
N ARG A 294 6.65 -12.75 -3.28
CA ARG A 294 5.70 -12.82 -2.17
C ARG A 294 6.37 -13.28 -0.87
N ALA A 295 7.27 -14.25 -0.92
CA ALA A 295 8.02 -14.69 0.25
C ALA A 295 8.95 -13.58 0.76
N ARG A 296 9.62 -12.84 -0.14
CA ARG A 296 10.42 -11.69 0.24
C ARG A 296 9.57 -10.59 0.89
N ALA A 297 8.43 -10.26 0.32
CA ALA A 297 7.49 -9.30 0.90
C ALA A 297 7.04 -9.72 2.30
N ALA A 298 6.62 -10.97 2.47
CA ALA A 298 6.27 -11.54 3.78
C ALA A 298 7.41 -11.41 4.79
N SER A 299 8.67 -11.67 4.39
CA SER A 299 9.85 -11.55 5.26
C SER A 299 10.16 -10.11 5.70
N LEU A 300 9.52 -9.13 5.08
CA LEU A 300 9.63 -7.70 5.37
C LEU A 300 8.40 -7.12 6.07
N GLY A 301 7.47 -7.96 6.54
CA GLY A 301 6.28 -7.50 7.24
C GLY A 301 5.18 -6.93 6.33
N ILE A 302 5.22 -7.24 5.04
CA ILE A 302 4.22 -6.80 4.05
C ILE A 302 3.10 -7.85 3.98
N ALA A 303 1.86 -7.44 4.23
CA ALA A 303 0.67 -8.30 4.20
C ALA A 303 -0.12 -8.20 2.89
N ALA A 304 0.10 -7.17 2.10
CA ALA A 304 -0.58 -7.00 0.82
C ALA A 304 0.30 -6.29 -0.21
N LEU A 305 0.13 -6.66 -1.46
CA LEU A 305 0.80 -6.13 -2.64
C LEU A 305 -0.24 -5.60 -3.62
N HIS A 306 -0.03 -4.39 -4.14
CA HIS A 306 -0.81 -3.88 -5.26
C HIS A 306 -0.02 -4.12 -6.55
N GLU A 307 -0.37 -5.20 -7.23
CA GLU A 307 0.24 -5.56 -8.51
C GLU A 307 -0.21 -4.63 -9.62
N CYS A 308 0.72 -3.90 -10.22
CA CYS A 308 0.49 -3.06 -11.38
C CYS A 308 0.89 -3.83 -12.65
N GLY A 309 -0.08 -4.55 -13.22
CA GLY A 309 0.09 -5.31 -14.46
C GLY A 309 -0.55 -4.62 -15.65
N GLY A 310 -0.28 -5.13 -16.85
CA GLY A 310 -0.84 -4.56 -18.08
C GLY A 310 -0.23 -5.21 -19.31
N PRO A 311 -0.80 -4.95 -20.52
CA PRO A 311 -0.29 -5.52 -21.77
C PRO A 311 1.16 -5.12 -22.04
N ASP A 312 1.57 -3.93 -21.63
CA ASP A 312 2.93 -3.40 -21.81
C ASP A 312 3.88 -3.77 -20.67
N ILE A 313 3.42 -4.52 -19.67
CA ILE A 313 4.21 -4.91 -18.48
C ILE A 313 4.50 -6.39 -18.48
N ALA A 314 3.49 -7.25 -18.35
CA ALA A 314 3.69 -8.69 -18.19
C ALA A 314 2.60 -9.57 -18.84
N GLY A 315 1.52 -9.00 -19.35
CA GLY A 315 0.44 -9.68 -20.04
C GLY A 315 -0.54 -10.46 -19.14
N GLU A 316 -1.66 -10.88 -19.72
CA GLU A 316 -2.81 -11.44 -19.00
C GLU A 316 -2.50 -12.75 -18.26
N ALA A 317 -1.69 -13.63 -18.87
CA ALA A 317 -1.36 -14.93 -18.27
C ALA A 317 -0.48 -14.78 -17.03
N ASP A 318 0.35 -13.75 -16.96
CA ASP A 318 1.14 -13.41 -15.79
C ASP A 318 0.25 -12.87 -14.68
N PHE A 319 -0.54 -11.86 -15.00
CA PHE A 319 -1.45 -11.19 -14.08
C PHE A 319 -2.45 -12.15 -13.45
N THR A 320 -3.18 -12.93 -14.26
CA THR A 320 -4.16 -13.90 -13.77
C THR A 320 -3.51 -15.06 -13.02
N GLY A 321 -2.31 -15.46 -13.45
CA GLY A 321 -1.50 -16.48 -12.76
C GLY A 321 -1.13 -16.05 -11.34
N LEU A 322 -0.71 -14.80 -11.15
CA LEU A 322 -0.39 -14.24 -9.83
C LEU A 322 -1.64 -14.18 -8.93
N LEU A 323 -2.78 -13.70 -9.45
CA LEU A 323 -4.02 -13.67 -8.68
C LEU A 323 -4.46 -15.08 -8.24
N ALA A 324 -4.37 -16.05 -9.14
CA ALA A 324 -4.68 -17.45 -8.85
C ALA A 324 -3.72 -18.04 -7.80
N LEU A 325 -2.42 -17.76 -7.92
CA LEU A 325 -1.40 -18.18 -6.96
C LEU A 325 -1.67 -17.57 -5.56
N ALA A 326 -1.99 -16.29 -5.50
CA ALA A 326 -2.29 -15.61 -4.25
C ALA A 326 -3.55 -16.13 -3.56
N ALA A 327 -4.55 -16.56 -4.34
CA ALA A 327 -5.76 -17.19 -3.81
C ALA A 327 -5.53 -18.62 -3.33
N ALA A 328 -4.55 -19.33 -3.90
CA ALA A 328 -4.30 -20.75 -3.60
C ALA A 328 -3.25 -20.98 -2.50
N GLU A 329 -2.31 -20.08 -2.33
CA GLU A 329 -1.16 -20.26 -1.43
C GLU A 329 -1.11 -19.17 -0.35
N PRO A 330 -0.85 -19.52 0.94
CA PRO A 330 -0.63 -18.53 1.98
C PRO A 330 0.47 -17.52 1.60
N GLY A 331 0.28 -16.27 2.01
CA GLY A 331 1.23 -15.19 1.73
C GLY A 331 0.56 -13.82 1.75
N PRO A 332 1.26 -12.74 1.36
CA PRO A 332 0.65 -11.45 1.15
C PRO A 332 -0.52 -11.52 0.17
N LEU A 333 -1.60 -10.81 0.48
CA LEU A 333 -2.73 -10.63 -0.43
C LEU A 333 -2.29 -9.86 -1.66
N VAL A 334 -2.98 -10.06 -2.78
CA VAL A 334 -2.66 -9.35 -4.03
C VAL A 334 -3.90 -8.63 -4.54
N PHE A 335 -3.80 -7.32 -4.70
CA PHE A 335 -4.76 -6.46 -5.36
C PHE A 335 -4.24 -6.15 -6.75
N GLY A 336 -4.80 -6.77 -7.79
CA GLY A 336 -4.34 -6.56 -9.15
C GLY A 336 -4.93 -5.30 -9.78
N TYR A 337 -4.10 -4.52 -10.46
CA TYR A 337 -4.49 -3.38 -11.29
C TYR A 337 -4.09 -3.66 -12.74
N TRP A 338 -5.05 -3.55 -13.68
CA TRP A 338 -4.81 -3.84 -15.09
C TRP A 338 -4.72 -2.55 -15.90
N GLY A 339 -3.51 -2.18 -16.30
CA GLY A 339 -3.17 -0.93 -16.99
C GLY A 339 -3.40 -1.00 -18.50
N GLU A 340 -4.66 -1.04 -18.93
CA GLU A 340 -5.05 -1.00 -20.34
C GLU A 340 -6.13 0.05 -20.56
N LEU A 341 -5.92 0.94 -21.54
CA LEU A 341 -6.82 2.04 -21.84
C LEU A 341 -8.22 1.53 -22.22
N ARG A 342 -9.27 2.10 -21.57
CA ARG A 342 -10.67 1.81 -21.83
C ARG A 342 -11.10 0.34 -21.61
N ALA A 343 -10.29 -0.39 -20.85
CA ALA A 343 -10.47 -1.82 -20.60
C ALA A 343 -11.10 -2.12 -19.23
N ALA A 344 -11.92 -1.22 -18.66
CA ALA A 344 -12.52 -1.42 -17.34
C ALA A 344 -13.38 -2.71 -17.24
N GLY A 345 -14.06 -3.10 -18.33
CA GLY A 345 -14.78 -4.38 -18.40
C GLY A 345 -13.84 -5.58 -18.34
N LYS A 346 -12.77 -5.55 -19.12
CA LYS A 346 -11.72 -6.58 -19.16
C LYS A 346 -11.01 -6.70 -17.80
N ALA A 347 -10.66 -5.58 -17.16
CA ALA A 347 -10.08 -5.59 -15.82
C ALA A 347 -10.95 -6.38 -14.82
N ARG A 348 -12.27 -6.18 -14.84
CA ARG A 348 -13.20 -6.96 -14.02
C ARG A 348 -13.21 -8.45 -14.38
N GLU A 349 -13.18 -8.79 -15.68
CA GLU A 349 -13.15 -10.18 -16.15
C GLU A 349 -11.86 -10.89 -15.70
N LEU A 350 -10.74 -10.19 -15.68
CA LEU A 350 -9.45 -10.69 -15.18
C LEU A 350 -9.38 -10.78 -13.64
N GLY A 351 -10.40 -10.30 -12.91
CA GLY A 351 -10.41 -10.28 -11.45
C GLY A 351 -9.61 -9.13 -10.84
N ALA A 352 -9.32 -8.09 -11.61
CA ALA A 352 -8.59 -6.92 -11.11
C ALA A 352 -9.43 -6.08 -10.14
N ALA A 353 -8.79 -5.49 -9.14
CA ALA A 353 -9.35 -4.50 -8.22
C ALA A 353 -9.59 -3.15 -8.92
N GLY A 354 -8.80 -2.84 -9.96
CA GLY A 354 -8.89 -1.60 -10.73
C GLY A 354 -8.42 -1.75 -12.18
N ALA A 355 -8.83 -0.79 -13.01
CA ALA A 355 -8.32 -0.60 -14.36
C ALA A 355 -7.32 0.55 -14.33
N GLY A 356 -6.03 0.25 -14.26
CA GLY A 356 -4.99 1.23 -14.04
C GLY A 356 -3.76 0.64 -13.38
N GLY A 357 -3.17 1.34 -12.42
CA GLY A 357 -1.80 1.14 -12.03
C GLY A 357 -0.92 1.79 -13.09
N ASP A 358 -0.08 1.01 -13.75
CA ASP A 358 0.75 1.51 -14.86
C ASP A 358 0.00 1.56 -16.20
N LEU A 359 -1.12 2.30 -16.21
CA LEU A 359 -1.65 2.84 -17.44
C LEU A 359 -0.86 4.12 -17.75
N PHE A 360 0.14 3.98 -18.63
CA PHE A 360 1.13 5.02 -18.89
C PHE A 360 0.52 6.27 -19.53
N VAL A 361 0.61 7.42 -18.86
CA VAL A 361 0.40 8.74 -19.47
C VAL A 361 1.73 9.31 -19.97
N ASP A 362 2.82 9.00 -19.24
CA ASP A 362 4.20 9.27 -19.64
C ASP A 362 5.15 8.14 -19.17
N GLY A 363 6.45 8.37 -19.26
CA GLY A 363 7.47 7.48 -18.72
C GLY A 363 8.18 8.07 -17.50
N ALA A 364 9.50 7.81 -17.36
CA ALA A 364 10.31 8.17 -16.20
C ALA A 364 11.35 9.28 -16.48
N LEU A 365 11.74 10.00 -15.41
CA LEU A 365 12.76 11.06 -15.48
C LEU A 365 14.13 10.52 -15.88
N GLY A 366 14.54 9.38 -15.31
CA GLY A 366 15.85 8.78 -15.57
C GLY A 366 16.10 8.49 -17.05
N SER A 367 15.08 7.99 -17.75
CA SER A 367 15.11 7.63 -19.18
C SER A 367 14.72 8.78 -20.12
N HIS A 368 14.51 10.01 -19.62
CA HIS A 368 14.05 11.19 -20.39
C HIS A 368 12.70 10.98 -21.09
N THR A 369 11.82 10.17 -20.51
CA THR A 369 10.51 9.84 -21.08
C THR A 369 9.35 10.41 -20.28
N ALA A 370 9.57 10.93 -19.06
CA ALA A 370 8.56 11.70 -18.33
C ALA A 370 8.18 12.97 -19.08
N HIS A 371 6.87 13.26 -19.24
CA HIS A 371 6.39 14.36 -20.06
C HIS A 371 6.35 15.68 -19.28
N LEU A 372 7.17 16.63 -19.72
CA LEU A 372 7.44 17.89 -19.03
C LEU A 372 6.90 19.11 -19.78
N THR A 373 6.46 20.10 -19.05
CA THR A 373 6.09 21.42 -19.60
C THR A 373 7.31 22.21 -20.09
N SER A 374 8.48 21.98 -19.48
CA SER A 374 9.75 22.58 -19.87
C SER A 374 10.76 21.48 -20.24
N PRO A 375 11.73 21.72 -21.15
CA PRO A 375 12.74 20.72 -21.52
C PRO A 375 13.51 20.19 -20.31
N TYR A 376 14.08 19.02 -20.45
CA TYR A 376 15.09 18.51 -19.52
C TYR A 376 16.28 19.49 -19.44
N ALA A 377 16.96 19.53 -18.30
CA ALA A 377 18.09 20.45 -18.11
C ALA A 377 19.34 19.96 -18.86
N ASP A 378 19.43 18.66 -19.09
CA ASP A 378 20.52 17.99 -19.78
C ASP A 378 20.19 17.62 -21.26
N GLY A 379 19.10 18.18 -21.82
CA GLY A 379 18.68 17.93 -23.20
C GLY A 379 17.50 18.77 -23.65
N ASP A 380 17.24 18.79 -24.96
CA ASP A 380 16.16 19.56 -25.56
C ASP A 380 14.79 18.84 -25.55
N SER A 381 14.76 17.57 -25.10
CA SER A 381 13.53 16.76 -25.01
C SER A 381 12.61 17.29 -23.93
N ARG A 382 11.30 17.03 -24.10
CA ARG A 382 10.25 17.21 -23.08
C ARG A 382 9.64 15.87 -22.67
N GLY A 383 10.26 14.75 -23.00
CA GLY A 383 9.73 13.41 -22.77
C GLY A 383 8.69 13.01 -23.81
N HIS A 384 7.79 12.13 -23.42
CA HIS A 384 6.78 11.54 -24.30
C HIS A 384 5.43 11.43 -23.59
N ALA A 385 4.35 11.81 -24.28
CA ALA A 385 2.97 11.60 -23.82
C ALA A 385 2.37 10.41 -24.59
N TYR A 386 1.85 9.42 -23.85
CA TYR A 386 1.17 8.26 -24.42
C TYR A 386 -0.34 8.47 -24.57
N LEU A 387 -0.96 9.25 -23.67
CA LEU A 387 -2.40 9.49 -23.64
C LEU A 387 -2.72 10.97 -23.69
N ASP A 388 -3.83 11.31 -24.36
CA ASP A 388 -4.36 12.66 -24.33
C ASP A 388 -5.47 12.83 -23.27
N VAL A 389 -5.90 14.08 -23.09
CA VAL A 389 -6.89 14.47 -22.06
C VAL A 389 -8.25 13.80 -22.29
N ASP A 390 -8.67 13.62 -23.55
CA ASP A 390 -9.98 13.07 -23.89
C ASP A 390 -9.98 11.56 -23.67
N GLU A 391 -8.90 10.86 -23.98
CA GLU A 391 -8.70 9.43 -23.70
C GLU A 391 -8.73 9.15 -22.19
N ILE A 392 -8.04 9.96 -21.39
CA ILE A 392 -8.05 9.89 -19.92
C ILE A 392 -9.46 10.13 -19.38
N ALA A 393 -10.16 11.19 -19.86
CA ALA A 393 -11.52 11.50 -19.42
C ALA A 393 -12.49 10.34 -19.72
N GLN A 394 -12.41 9.77 -20.90
CA GLN A 394 -13.27 8.64 -21.30
C GLN A 394 -12.96 7.37 -20.50
N HIS A 395 -11.69 7.09 -20.21
CA HIS A 395 -11.30 5.98 -19.33
C HIS A 395 -11.90 6.14 -17.92
N LEU A 396 -11.82 7.36 -17.34
CA LEU A 396 -12.43 7.67 -16.05
C LEU A 396 -13.96 7.50 -16.06
N VAL A 397 -14.63 7.92 -17.12
CA VAL A 397 -16.09 7.76 -17.30
C VAL A 397 -16.47 6.27 -17.37
N ASP A 398 -15.73 5.47 -18.16
CA ASP A 398 -15.96 4.04 -18.28
C ASP A 398 -15.77 3.33 -16.93
N CYS A 399 -14.70 3.66 -16.21
CA CYS A 399 -14.43 3.14 -14.86
C CYS A 399 -15.52 3.54 -13.86
N ALA A 400 -15.94 4.79 -13.86
CA ALA A 400 -16.98 5.28 -12.96
C ALA A 400 -18.32 4.58 -13.19
N ARG A 401 -18.72 4.39 -14.46
CA ARG A 401 -19.95 3.68 -14.86
C ARG A 401 -19.95 2.22 -14.43
N LEU A 402 -18.79 1.56 -14.49
CA LEU A 402 -18.61 0.18 -14.08
C LEU A 402 -18.26 0.00 -12.60
N GLN A 403 -18.12 1.11 -11.83
CA GLN A 403 -17.67 1.13 -10.44
C GLN A 403 -16.29 0.47 -10.23
N VAL A 404 -15.43 0.56 -11.25
CA VAL A 404 -14.03 0.12 -11.22
C VAL A 404 -13.15 1.31 -10.84
N GLN A 405 -12.14 1.09 -10.04
CA GLN A 405 -11.14 2.10 -9.71
C GLN A 405 -10.23 2.31 -10.93
N ALA A 406 -10.08 3.55 -11.39
CA ALA A 406 -9.07 3.90 -12.38
C ALA A 406 -7.73 4.24 -11.70
N GLY A 407 -6.63 4.06 -12.44
CA GLY A 407 -5.29 4.50 -12.03
C GLY A 407 -4.50 4.92 -13.26
N PHE A 408 -3.53 5.84 -13.07
CA PHE A 408 -2.69 6.35 -14.15
C PHE A 408 -1.27 6.51 -13.66
N HIS A 409 -0.31 6.02 -14.43
CA HIS A 409 1.09 6.37 -14.26
C HIS A 409 1.35 7.77 -14.81
N ALA A 410 1.77 8.71 -13.97
CA ALA A 410 2.18 10.05 -14.41
C ALA A 410 3.24 10.65 -13.46
N ILE A 411 4.38 10.99 -14.01
CA ILE A 411 5.57 11.50 -13.32
C ILE A 411 5.81 12.98 -13.64
N GLY A 412 5.81 13.34 -14.92
CA GLY A 412 6.06 14.69 -15.38
C GLY A 412 4.88 15.63 -15.14
N ASP A 413 5.18 16.90 -14.93
CA ASP A 413 4.16 17.94 -14.68
C ASP A 413 3.14 18.08 -15.81
N ALA A 414 3.54 17.89 -17.07
CA ALA A 414 2.63 17.94 -18.21
C ALA A 414 1.70 16.72 -18.24
N ALA A 415 2.19 15.52 -17.91
CA ALA A 415 1.38 14.30 -17.82
C ALA A 415 0.37 14.39 -16.67
N ILE A 416 0.81 14.82 -15.49
CA ILE A 416 -0.07 15.03 -14.32
C ILE A 416 -1.15 16.06 -14.64
N ALA A 417 -0.80 17.18 -15.30
CA ALA A 417 -1.77 18.17 -15.73
C ALA A 417 -2.82 17.58 -16.68
N ALA A 418 -2.41 16.71 -17.63
CA ALA A 418 -3.32 16.03 -18.53
C ALA A 418 -4.29 15.10 -17.78
N VAL A 419 -3.79 14.32 -16.79
CA VAL A 419 -4.64 13.47 -15.94
C VAL A 419 -5.68 14.31 -15.21
N LEU A 420 -5.27 15.40 -14.56
CA LEU A 420 -6.18 16.26 -13.79
C LEU A 420 -7.19 17.00 -14.69
N ALA A 421 -6.80 17.36 -15.91
CA ALA A 421 -7.72 17.89 -16.92
C ALA A 421 -8.72 16.82 -17.37
N GLY A 422 -8.29 15.56 -17.50
CA GLY A 422 -9.15 14.40 -17.74
C GLY A 422 -10.19 14.20 -16.63
N PHE A 423 -9.79 14.34 -15.36
CA PHE A 423 -10.73 14.34 -14.22
C PHE A 423 -11.76 15.45 -14.33
N ALA A 424 -11.34 16.67 -14.69
CA ALA A 424 -12.28 17.78 -14.92
C ALA A 424 -13.22 17.50 -16.10
N GLY A 425 -12.73 16.83 -17.14
CA GLY A 425 -13.53 16.35 -18.28
C GLY A 425 -14.59 15.34 -17.84
N ALA A 426 -14.17 14.27 -17.18
CA ALA A 426 -15.05 13.22 -16.68
C ALA A 426 -16.07 13.73 -15.65
N ALA A 427 -15.68 14.70 -14.80
CA ALA A 427 -16.58 15.28 -13.81
C ALA A 427 -17.78 16.00 -14.42
N ARG A 428 -17.65 16.55 -15.64
CA ARG A 428 -18.78 17.17 -16.36
C ARG A 428 -19.80 16.12 -16.81
N GLU A 429 -19.38 14.87 -16.98
CA GLU A 429 -20.24 13.80 -17.47
C GLU A 429 -20.84 12.96 -16.34
N VAL A 430 -20.02 12.54 -15.37
CA VAL A 430 -20.45 11.61 -14.30
C VAL A 430 -20.60 12.30 -12.93
N GLY A 431 -20.13 13.53 -12.77
CA GLY A 431 -20.16 14.27 -11.51
C GLY A 431 -18.89 14.05 -10.66
N ALA A 432 -18.46 15.13 -9.96
CA ALA A 432 -17.25 15.10 -9.14
C ALA A 432 -17.37 14.14 -7.93
N ASP A 433 -18.56 14.02 -7.34
CA ASP A 433 -18.78 13.13 -6.19
C ASP A 433 -18.67 11.66 -6.57
N VAL A 434 -19.08 11.29 -7.79
CA VAL A 434 -18.91 9.93 -8.32
C VAL A 434 -17.42 9.60 -8.48
N LEU A 435 -16.64 10.53 -9.05
CA LEU A 435 -15.19 10.35 -9.17
C LEU A 435 -14.52 10.25 -7.80
N ARG A 436 -14.91 11.10 -6.85
CA ARG A 436 -14.39 11.03 -5.48
C ARG A 436 -14.68 9.70 -4.79
N ALA A 437 -15.89 9.18 -4.95
CA ALA A 437 -16.28 7.87 -4.40
C ALA A 437 -15.49 6.71 -5.04
N GLY A 438 -15.05 6.87 -6.29
CA GLY A 438 -14.22 5.91 -7.01
C GLY A 438 -12.82 5.70 -6.40
N ARG A 439 -12.30 6.69 -5.64
CA ARG A 439 -10.94 6.69 -5.07
C ARG A 439 -9.88 6.36 -6.14
N HIS A 440 -10.03 6.99 -7.31
CA HIS A 440 -9.10 6.78 -8.42
C HIS A 440 -7.68 7.15 -8.02
N ARG A 441 -6.68 6.54 -8.67
CA ARG A 441 -5.29 6.62 -8.27
C ARG A 441 -4.47 7.43 -9.27
N LEU A 442 -3.44 8.09 -8.77
CA LEU A 442 -2.33 8.62 -9.54
C LEU A 442 -1.06 7.99 -8.99
N GLU A 443 -0.42 7.18 -9.82
CA GLU A 443 0.84 6.53 -9.49
C GLU A 443 1.99 7.50 -9.70
N HIS A 444 2.97 7.45 -8.82
CA HIS A 444 4.17 8.27 -8.73
C HIS A 444 3.88 9.72 -8.35
N ALA A 445 3.14 10.50 -9.16
CA ALA A 445 2.74 11.87 -8.83
C ALA A 445 3.93 12.75 -8.36
N GLU A 446 5.08 12.69 -9.09
CA GLU A 446 6.33 13.22 -8.59
C GLU A 446 6.41 14.76 -8.74
N LEU A 447 6.15 15.31 -9.94
CA LEU A 447 6.31 16.73 -10.20
C LEU A 447 4.98 17.48 -10.12
N LEU A 448 4.57 17.78 -8.89
CA LEU A 448 3.30 18.41 -8.54
C LEU A 448 3.50 19.88 -8.16
N ASP A 449 2.60 20.73 -8.67
CA ASP A 449 2.42 22.10 -8.16
C ASP A 449 1.26 22.20 -7.16
N PRO A 450 1.12 23.31 -6.40
CA PRO A 450 0.04 23.48 -5.44
C PRO A 450 -1.39 23.44 -6.05
N ALA A 451 -1.57 23.84 -7.32
CA ALA A 451 -2.87 23.78 -7.98
C ALA A 451 -3.25 22.34 -8.33
N MET A 452 -2.28 21.53 -8.77
CA MET A 452 -2.44 20.11 -9.02
C MET A 452 -2.84 19.36 -7.73
N ILE A 453 -2.14 19.64 -6.62
CA ILE A 453 -2.46 19.06 -5.29
C ILE A 453 -3.88 19.43 -4.87
N ALA A 454 -4.31 20.68 -5.08
CA ALA A 454 -5.68 21.11 -4.78
C ALA A 454 -6.73 20.34 -5.62
N LEU A 455 -6.45 20.09 -6.91
CA LEU A 455 -7.33 19.28 -7.76
C LEU A 455 -7.37 17.81 -7.33
N MET A 456 -6.24 17.22 -6.94
CA MET A 456 -6.22 15.87 -6.36
C MET A 456 -7.10 15.79 -5.12
N ALA A 457 -7.00 16.74 -4.19
CA ALA A 457 -7.87 16.83 -3.02
C ALA A 457 -9.34 17.00 -3.39
N GLN A 458 -9.63 17.84 -4.39
CA GLN A 458 -10.99 18.10 -4.88
C GLN A 458 -11.66 16.82 -5.42
N TYR A 459 -10.95 16.03 -6.21
CA TYR A 459 -11.50 14.81 -6.80
C TYR A 459 -11.28 13.55 -5.94
N GLY A 460 -10.62 13.66 -4.79
CA GLY A 460 -10.33 12.53 -3.90
C GLY A 460 -9.37 11.53 -4.53
N VAL A 461 -8.45 12.01 -5.36
CA VAL A 461 -7.43 11.17 -6.01
C VAL A 461 -6.46 10.65 -4.96
N VAL A 462 -6.19 9.35 -4.98
CA VAL A 462 -5.19 8.73 -4.13
C VAL A 462 -3.81 8.93 -4.76
N ALA A 463 -2.88 9.51 -4.02
CA ALA A 463 -1.47 9.56 -4.40
C ALA A 463 -0.79 8.25 -3.97
N SER A 464 -0.43 7.42 -4.94
CA SER A 464 0.34 6.19 -4.74
C SER A 464 1.80 6.48 -5.08
N VAL A 465 2.63 6.69 -4.07
CA VAL A 465 3.94 7.32 -4.22
C VAL A 465 5.07 6.47 -3.64
N GLN A 466 6.30 6.71 -4.10
CA GLN A 466 7.49 5.93 -3.78
C GLN A 466 8.54 6.77 -3.04
N PRO A 467 8.57 6.76 -1.71
CA PRO A 467 9.61 7.49 -0.97
C PRO A 467 11.04 7.02 -1.30
N GLY A 468 11.19 5.79 -1.75
CA GLY A 468 12.45 5.23 -2.22
C GLY A 468 13.07 6.03 -3.38
N PHE A 469 12.25 6.64 -4.25
CA PHE A 469 12.72 7.44 -5.39
C PHE A 469 13.48 8.70 -4.93
N ASP A 470 12.93 9.43 -3.94
CA ASP A 470 13.66 10.57 -3.36
C ASP A 470 14.97 10.12 -2.69
N ALA A 471 14.94 9.00 -1.98
CA ALA A 471 16.14 8.48 -1.33
C ALA A 471 17.24 8.10 -2.33
N ALA A 472 16.86 7.50 -3.47
CA ALA A 472 17.79 7.07 -4.50
C ALA A 472 18.28 8.22 -5.39
N TRP A 473 17.37 9.08 -5.84
CA TRP A 473 17.63 10.02 -6.93
C TRP A 473 17.33 11.49 -6.60
N GLY A 474 16.73 11.76 -5.45
CA GLY A 474 16.33 13.10 -5.04
C GLY A 474 17.48 14.02 -4.59
N GLY A 475 17.10 15.18 -4.12
CA GLY A 475 18.03 16.22 -3.68
C GLY A 475 18.54 17.10 -4.81
N THR A 476 19.46 18.01 -4.46
CA THR A 476 20.02 19.00 -5.38
C THR A 476 21.25 18.50 -6.14
N ASP A 477 21.70 17.29 -5.86
CA ASP A 477 22.90 16.63 -6.35
C ASP A 477 22.65 15.19 -6.85
N GLY A 478 21.39 14.73 -6.83
CA GLY A 478 20.99 13.44 -7.36
C GLY A 478 20.67 13.46 -8.86
N MET A 479 20.35 12.29 -9.42
CA MET A 479 19.98 12.13 -10.82
C MET A 479 18.85 13.09 -11.24
N TYR A 480 17.87 13.32 -10.38
CA TYR A 480 16.79 14.26 -10.67
C TYR A 480 17.28 15.70 -10.88
N ALA A 481 18.33 16.12 -10.17
CA ALA A 481 18.94 17.43 -10.39
C ALA A 481 19.70 17.52 -11.72
N GLU A 482 20.30 16.43 -12.18
CA GLU A 482 20.89 16.36 -13.52
C GLU A 482 19.84 16.50 -14.61
N ARG A 483 18.70 15.77 -14.47
CA ARG A 483 17.60 15.76 -15.45
C ARG A 483 16.81 17.06 -15.50
N LEU A 484 16.55 17.68 -14.34
CA LEU A 484 15.59 18.80 -14.22
C LEU A 484 16.24 20.13 -13.85
N GLY A 485 17.49 20.12 -13.38
CA GLY A 485 18.09 21.23 -12.66
C GLY A 485 17.67 21.24 -11.18
N ALA A 486 18.50 21.80 -10.31
CA ALA A 486 18.34 21.73 -8.86
C ALA A 486 17.02 22.29 -8.33
N GLU A 487 16.47 23.34 -8.95
CA GLU A 487 15.22 23.97 -8.52
C GLU A 487 14.01 23.06 -8.73
N ARG A 488 13.85 22.47 -9.92
CA ARG A 488 12.74 21.55 -10.22
C ARG A 488 12.91 20.24 -9.46
N ALA A 489 14.14 19.73 -9.31
CA ALA A 489 14.42 18.54 -8.52
C ALA A 489 14.03 18.71 -7.04
N ALA A 490 14.28 19.89 -6.46
CA ALA A 490 13.88 20.20 -5.09
C ALA A 490 12.35 20.29 -4.88
N ALA A 491 11.57 20.37 -5.95
CA ALA A 491 10.10 20.42 -5.89
C ALA A 491 9.43 19.03 -5.99
N LEU A 492 10.20 17.98 -6.35
CA LEU A 492 9.68 16.62 -6.52
C LEU A 492 9.19 16.01 -5.20
N ASN A 493 8.24 15.10 -5.33
CA ASN A 493 7.75 14.26 -4.24
C ASN A 493 7.25 15.07 -3.02
N PRO A 494 6.30 16.03 -3.18
CA PRO A 494 5.91 16.96 -2.12
C PRO A 494 4.98 16.31 -1.08
N PHE A 495 5.42 15.24 -0.42
CA PHE A 495 4.60 14.41 0.49
C PHE A 495 3.93 15.21 1.61
N ALA A 496 4.67 16.15 2.23
CA ALA A 496 4.10 17.00 3.28
C ALA A 496 2.95 17.89 2.75
N ALA A 497 3.08 18.41 1.52
CA ALA A 497 2.05 19.23 0.90
C ALA A 497 0.81 18.41 0.55
N LEU A 498 0.98 17.20 0.00
CA LEU A 498 -0.11 16.24 -0.25
C LEU A 498 -0.87 15.93 1.04
N ALA A 499 -0.15 15.55 2.10
CA ALA A 499 -0.74 15.27 3.41
C ALA A 499 -1.47 16.50 3.99
N GLY A 500 -0.86 17.68 3.90
CA GLY A 500 -1.41 18.94 4.38
C GLY A 500 -2.69 19.37 3.64
N ALA A 501 -2.82 19.01 2.37
CA ALA A 501 -4.02 19.24 1.56
C ALA A 501 -5.11 18.18 1.77
N GLY A 502 -4.85 17.13 2.56
CA GLY A 502 -5.79 16.03 2.80
C GLY A 502 -5.90 15.06 1.62
N VAL A 503 -4.94 15.04 0.72
CA VAL A 503 -4.84 14.01 -0.33
C VAL A 503 -4.56 12.66 0.33
N PRO A 504 -5.34 11.59 0.07
CA PRO A 504 -5.02 10.26 0.54
C PRO A 504 -3.69 9.78 -0.05
N ILE A 505 -2.78 9.30 0.80
CA ILE A 505 -1.46 8.84 0.38
C ILE A 505 -1.32 7.34 0.69
N ALA A 506 -0.77 6.60 -0.25
CA ALA A 506 -0.32 5.23 -0.08
C ALA A 506 1.14 5.11 -0.56
N PHE A 507 1.96 4.36 0.19
CA PHE A 507 3.34 4.11 -0.18
C PHE A 507 3.50 2.76 -0.86
N GLY A 508 4.30 2.71 -1.91
CA GLY A 508 4.75 1.51 -2.59
C GLY A 508 6.26 1.56 -2.85
N SER A 509 6.83 0.44 -3.22
CA SER A 509 8.23 0.34 -3.60
C SER A 509 8.44 0.59 -5.09
N ASP A 510 7.44 0.25 -5.90
CA ASP A 510 7.58 0.07 -7.34
C ASP A 510 8.67 -0.98 -7.67
N ALA A 511 8.81 -2.00 -6.80
CA ALA A 511 9.82 -3.02 -7.02
C ALA A 511 9.59 -3.75 -8.36
N PRO A 512 10.66 -3.94 -9.14
CA PRO A 512 12.07 -3.86 -8.79
C PRO A 512 12.73 -2.48 -9.00
N VAL A 513 12.00 -1.41 -9.33
CA VAL A 513 12.55 -0.05 -9.53
C VAL A 513 13.30 0.45 -8.29
N THR A 514 12.66 0.35 -7.12
CA THR A 514 13.37 0.36 -5.83
C THR A 514 13.08 -0.93 -5.06
N PRO A 515 13.98 -1.39 -4.19
CA PRO A 515 13.78 -2.61 -3.45
C PRO A 515 12.54 -2.57 -2.56
N LEU A 516 11.90 -3.73 -2.34
CA LEU A 516 10.94 -3.91 -1.24
C LEU A 516 11.64 -3.54 0.08
N GLY A 517 11.18 -2.48 0.73
CA GLY A 517 11.81 -1.96 1.94
C GLY A 517 10.87 -1.01 2.70
N PRO A 518 9.88 -1.55 3.46
CA PRO A 518 8.84 -0.68 4.02
C PRO A 518 9.37 0.28 5.10
N TRP A 519 10.30 -0.14 5.96
CA TRP A 519 10.91 0.78 6.93
C TRP A 519 11.88 1.75 6.27
N GLU A 520 12.55 1.35 5.19
CA GLU A 520 13.36 2.21 4.34
C GLU A 520 12.52 3.32 3.71
N ALA A 521 11.31 2.97 3.20
CA ALA A 521 10.36 3.94 2.66
C ALA A 521 9.86 4.91 3.74
N VAL A 522 9.54 4.41 4.95
CA VAL A 522 9.18 5.28 6.08
C VAL A 522 10.33 6.23 6.42
N ARG A 523 11.58 5.72 6.50
CA ARG A 523 12.79 6.55 6.71
C ARG A 523 12.94 7.60 5.62
N ALA A 524 12.80 7.23 4.35
CA ALA A 524 12.93 8.13 3.22
C ALA A 524 11.94 9.30 3.30
N ALA A 525 10.66 9.02 3.61
CA ALA A 525 9.65 10.06 3.76
C ALA A 525 9.89 10.98 4.97
N VAL A 526 10.41 10.45 6.09
CA VAL A 526 10.75 11.22 7.29
C VAL A 526 11.99 12.08 7.06
N TYR A 527 12.97 11.56 6.35
CA TYR A 527 14.25 12.22 6.07
C TYR A 527 14.38 12.62 4.60
N HIS A 528 13.25 12.96 3.97
CA HIS A 528 13.21 13.45 2.58
C HIS A 528 14.33 14.46 2.31
N ARG A 529 15.00 14.35 1.15
CA ARG A 529 16.17 15.17 0.82
C ARG A 529 15.83 16.66 0.76
N THR A 530 14.60 17.01 0.35
CA THR A 530 14.06 18.37 0.49
C THR A 530 13.35 18.52 1.84
N PRO A 531 13.88 19.31 2.80
CA PRO A 531 13.34 19.40 4.16
C PRO A 531 11.87 19.79 4.26
N GLY A 532 11.39 20.64 3.34
CA GLY A 532 9.97 21.08 3.28
C GLY A 532 8.98 19.97 2.92
N HIS A 533 9.44 18.83 2.41
CA HIS A 533 8.62 17.69 1.97
C HIS A 533 8.57 16.56 3.00
N ARG A 534 9.32 16.67 4.09
CA ARG A 534 9.40 15.66 5.15
C ARG A 534 8.07 15.42 5.83
N MET A 535 7.78 14.16 6.10
CA MET A 535 6.60 13.72 6.85
C MET A 535 6.96 13.37 8.30
N ALA A 536 5.98 13.46 9.20
CA ALA A 536 6.12 12.85 10.52
C ALA A 536 6.13 11.31 10.39
N ALA A 537 6.94 10.62 11.21
CA ALA A 537 7.08 9.15 11.15
C ALA A 537 5.75 8.40 11.21
N ARG A 538 4.79 8.88 12.04
CA ARG A 538 3.45 8.30 12.12
C ARG A 538 2.66 8.47 10.83
N ALA A 539 2.76 9.62 10.17
CA ALA A 539 2.07 9.86 8.89
C ALA A 539 2.66 8.97 7.80
N ALA A 540 3.99 8.85 7.73
CA ALA A 540 4.68 7.97 6.79
C ALA A 540 4.33 6.48 7.04
N PHE A 541 4.36 6.03 8.31
CA PHE A 541 3.96 4.69 8.68
C PHE A 541 2.49 4.40 8.33
N THR A 542 1.59 5.36 8.58
CA THR A 542 0.16 5.23 8.22
C THR A 542 -0.03 5.16 6.72
N ALA A 543 0.72 5.93 5.92
CA ALA A 543 0.66 5.86 4.46
C ALA A 543 1.09 4.49 3.93
N HIS A 544 2.05 3.83 4.59
CA HIS A 544 2.53 2.49 4.19
C HIS A 544 1.78 1.32 4.84
N THR A 545 0.83 1.60 5.71
CA THR A 545 -0.05 0.57 6.34
C THR A 545 -1.50 0.84 5.94
N ARG A 546 -2.27 1.55 6.77
CA ARG A 546 -3.67 1.87 6.52
C ARG A 546 -3.91 2.60 5.19
N GLY A 547 -2.95 3.46 4.76
CA GLY A 547 -3.01 4.18 3.48
C GLY A 547 -3.09 3.22 2.29
N GLY A 548 -2.26 2.17 2.28
CA GLY A 548 -2.28 1.13 1.26
C GLY A 548 -3.62 0.37 1.21
N TRP A 549 -4.14 -0.09 2.35
CA TRP A 549 -5.46 -0.74 2.41
C TRP A 549 -6.57 0.17 1.86
N ARG A 550 -6.60 1.45 2.28
CA ARG A 550 -7.57 2.42 1.79
C ARG A 550 -7.44 2.73 0.31
N ALA A 551 -6.22 2.71 -0.22
CA ALA A 551 -5.97 2.82 -1.65
C ALA A 551 -6.56 1.61 -2.42
N GLY A 552 -6.51 0.41 -1.83
CA GLY A 552 -7.20 -0.80 -2.31
C GLY A 552 -8.71 -0.83 -2.00
N ARG A 553 -9.29 0.27 -1.46
CA ARG A 553 -10.71 0.41 -1.10
C ARG A 553 -11.15 -0.47 0.08
N ASP A 554 -10.21 -0.94 0.89
CA ASP A 554 -10.47 -1.61 2.18
C ASP A 554 -10.29 -0.60 3.32
N ASP A 555 -11.38 -0.26 4.01
CA ASP A 555 -11.39 0.67 5.14
C ASP A 555 -11.32 -0.04 6.50
N GLU A 556 -11.51 -1.37 6.54
CA GLU A 556 -11.52 -2.16 7.78
C GLU A 556 -10.09 -2.55 8.21
N ALA A 557 -9.18 -2.73 7.26
CA ALA A 557 -7.81 -3.19 7.51
C ALA A 557 -6.81 -2.05 7.85
N GLY A 558 -5.61 -2.41 8.27
CA GLY A 558 -4.51 -1.49 8.54
C GLY A 558 -4.50 -0.86 9.93
N THR A 559 -5.29 -1.41 10.86
CA THR A 559 -5.29 -1.06 12.29
C THR A 559 -5.43 -2.31 13.14
N LEU A 560 -4.91 -2.29 14.37
CA LEU A 560 -5.06 -3.40 15.32
C LEU A 560 -6.09 -3.04 16.39
N VAL A 561 -7.35 -2.92 15.97
CA VAL A 561 -8.48 -2.68 16.88
C VAL A 561 -9.42 -3.89 16.88
N PRO A 562 -10.16 -4.16 17.96
CA PRO A 562 -11.12 -5.25 17.98
C PRO A 562 -12.10 -5.18 16.80
N GLY A 563 -12.26 -6.30 16.10
CA GLY A 563 -13.07 -6.45 14.89
C GLY A 563 -12.33 -6.25 13.58
N ALA A 564 -11.15 -5.61 13.56
CA ALA A 564 -10.35 -5.44 12.34
C ALA A 564 -9.74 -6.78 11.86
N PRO A 565 -9.53 -6.95 10.55
CA PRO A 565 -8.75 -8.09 10.04
C PRO A 565 -7.35 -8.14 10.66
N ALA A 566 -6.92 -9.34 11.04
CA ALA A 566 -5.63 -9.54 11.72
C ALA A 566 -4.48 -9.60 10.70
N HIS A 567 -4.14 -8.44 10.13
CA HIS A 567 -2.95 -8.25 9.32
C HIS A 567 -1.91 -7.52 10.16
N LEU A 568 -0.92 -8.25 10.69
CA LEU A 568 0.06 -7.72 11.61
C LEU A 568 1.48 -8.22 11.33
N ALA A 569 2.45 -7.45 11.80
CA ALA A 569 3.85 -7.83 11.78
C ALA A 569 4.48 -7.67 13.16
N VAL A 570 5.37 -8.60 13.52
CA VAL A 570 6.14 -8.60 14.76
C VAL A 570 7.58 -8.23 14.44
N TRP A 571 8.15 -7.32 15.23
CA TRP A 571 9.45 -6.71 14.94
C TRP A 571 10.41 -6.82 16.13
N ALA A 572 11.64 -7.25 15.87
CA ALA A 572 12.77 -6.88 16.72
C ALA A 572 13.06 -5.40 16.43
N ALA A 573 12.57 -4.54 17.28
CA ALA A 573 12.74 -3.10 17.20
C ALA A 573 13.73 -2.63 18.29
N GLY A 574 14.48 -1.57 17.98
CA GLY A 574 15.24 -0.84 18.98
C GLY A 574 14.32 0.04 19.83
N ASP A 575 14.85 1.18 20.28
CA ASP A 575 14.08 2.14 21.06
C ASP A 575 12.89 2.69 20.27
N LEU A 576 11.73 2.76 20.92
CA LEU A 576 10.55 3.41 20.35
C LEU A 576 10.59 4.89 20.67
N VAL A 577 10.49 5.70 19.63
CA VAL A 577 10.56 7.16 19.72
C VAL A 577 9.32 7.84 19.15
N ILE A 578 9.04 9.04 19.60
CA ILE A 578 8.05 9.92 19.00
C ILE A 578 8.80 10.93 18.13
N ALA A 579 9.11 10.54 16.89
CA ALA A 579 9.74 11.44 15.96
C ALA A 579 8.71 12.38 15.33
N THR A 580 9.02 13.68 15.31
CA THR A 580 8.23 14.71 14.62
C THR A 580 9.10 15.40 13.58
N ALA A 581 8.48 15.92 12.52
CA ALA A 581 9.19 16.67 11.48
C ALA A 581 9.75 18.03 11.98
N ASP A 582 9.31 18.52 13.13
CA ASP A 582 9.76 19.78 13.75
C ASP A 582 10.18 19.54 15.19
N ASP A 583 11.48 19.71 15.48
CA ASP A 583 12.07 19.56 16.82
C ASP A 583 11.39 20.44 17.88
N ARG A 584 10.74 21.54 17.47
CA ARG A 584 10.00 22.42 18.40
C ARG A 584 8.71 21.79 18.88
N VAL A 585 8.10 20.88 18.09
CA VAL A 585 6.89 20.14 18.43
C VAL A 585 7.22 18.87 19.21
N ALA A 586 8.36 18.24 18.96
CA ALA A 586 8.82 17.02 19.62
C ALA A 586 8.92 17.17 21.15
N ARG A 587 9.25 18.36 21.64
CA ARG A 587 9.43 18.64 23.08
C ARG A 587 8.15 18.51 23.92
N TRP A 588 6.97 18.45 23.30
CA TRP A 588 5.67 18.43 24.00
C TRP A 588 5.02 17.04 24.03
N SER A 589 5.52 16.06 23.30
CA SER A 589 4.86 14.75 23.14
C SER A 589 5.70 13.55 23.58
N THR A 590 6.80 13.76 24.28
CA THR A 590 7.65 12.68 24.82
C THR A 590 7.15 12.10 26.13
N ASP A 591 6.03 12.60 26.67
CA ASP A 591 5.43 12.05 27.88
C ASP A 591 4.64 10.77 27.50
N PRO A 592 5.04 9.57 27.97
CA PRO A 592 4.26 8.35 27.81
C PRO A 592 2.82 8.49 28.31
N ALA A 593 2.58 9.36 29.31
CA ALA A 593 1.25 9.65 29.82
C ALA A 593 0.35 10.38 28.81
N ALA A 594 0.89 10.94 27.73
CA ALA A 594 0.09 11.54 26.66
C ALA A 594 -0.62 10.51 25.76
N GLY A 595 -0.41 9.19 25.95
CA GLY A 595 -1.02 8.12 25.17
C GLY A 595 -0.58 8.11 23.70
N VAL A 596 0.58 8.66 23.40
CA VAL A 596 1.14 8.69 22.05
C VAL A 596 2.03 7.47 21.87
N LEU A 597 1.63 6.59 20.96
CA LEU A 597 2.43 5.40 20.62
C LEU A 597 3.74 5.80 19.95
N GLY A 598 4.85 5.24 20.43
CA GLY A 598 6.16 5.33 19.77
C GLY A 598 6.22 4.42 18.54
N LEU A 599 7.07 4.81 17.61
CA LEU A 599 7.52 3.97 16.50
C LEU A 599 9.03 3.75 16.64
N PRO A 600 9.59 2.72 15.99
CA PRO A 600 11.03 2.54 15.94
C PRO A 600 11.75 3.80 15.46
N ASP A 601 12.93 4.05 16.00
CA ASP A 601 13.79 5.13 15.52
C ASP A 601 14.26 4.80 14.09
N VAL A 602 13.87 5.63 13.13
CA VAL A 602 14.26 5.51 11.73
C VAL A 602 15.32 6.53 11.32
N ALA A 603 16.05 7.13 12.26
CA ALA A 603 17.10 8.10 11.96
C ALA A 603 18.18 7.48 11.03
N PRO A 604 18.79 8.29 10.13
CA PRO A 604 19.92 7.83 9.34
C PRO A 604 21.03 7.26 10.21
N GLY A 605 21.52 6.07 9.86
CA GLY A 605 22.53 5.33 10.63
C GLY A 605 21.98 4.47 11.77
N THR A 606 20.72 4.63 12.19
CA THR A 606 20.08 3.69 13.12
C THR A 606 19.69 2.41 12.39
N PRO A 607 19.95 1.21 12.95
CA PRO A 607 19.45 -0.04 12.38
C PRO A 607 17.91 -0.04 12.31
N LEU A 608 17.38 -0.44 11.16
CA LEU A 608 15.93 -0.58 10.98
C LEU A 608 15.41 -1.85 11.66
N PRO A 609 14.11 -1.90 12.03
CA PRO A 609 13.51 -3.06 12.64
C PRO A 609 13.62 -4.30 11.76
N THR A 610 13.89 -5.44 12.39
CA THR A 610 13.90 -6.73 11.71
C THR A 610 12.56 -7.42 11.90
N CYS A 611 11.94 -7.88 10.81
CA CYS A 611 10.70 -8.65 10.88
C CYS A 611 10.95 -10.03 11.48
N LEU A 612 10.21 -10.37 12.53
CA LEU A 612 10.23 -11.68 13.19
C LEU A 612 9.06 -12.55 12.70
N ARG A 613 7.93 -11.95 12.42
CA ARG A 613 6.73 -12.68 11.98
C ARG A 613 5.81 -11.76 11.18
N THR A 614 5.16 -12.33 10.18
CA THR A 614 4.08 -11.67 9.42
C THR A 614 2.85 -12.53 9.44
N VAL A 615 1.71 -11.92 9.77
CA VAL A 615 0.41 -12.58 9.87
C VAL A 615 -0.55 -11.89 8.91
N VAL A 616 -1.25 -12.67 8.11
CA VAL A 616 -2.23 -12.21 7.13
C VAL A 616 -3.56 -12.91 7.40
N GLY A 617 -4.59 -12.14 7.79
CA GLY A 617 -5.89 -12.72 8.15
C GLY A 617 -5.80 -13.80 9.24
N GLY A 618 -4.98 -13.58 10.27
CA GLY A 618 -4.74 -14.54 11.34
C GLY A 618 -3.73 -15.65 11.01
N THR A 619 -3.41 -15.88 9.73
CA THR A 619 -2.47 -16.92 9.31
C THR A 619 -1.03 -16.40 9.31
N THR A 620 -0.10 -17.09 9.99
CA THR A 620 1.34 -16.79 9.90
C THR A 620 1.85 -17.16 8.51
N VAL A 621 2.31 -16.17 7.74
CA VAL A 621 2.87 -16.35 6.39
C VAL A 621 4.39 -16.24 6.36
N TYR A 622 4.99 -15.72 7.42
CA TYR A 622 6.42 -15.69 7.65
C TYR A 622 6.72 -15.76 9.15
N ALA A 623 7.70 -16.55 9.52
CA ALA A 623 8.30 -16.54 10.86
C ALA A 623 9.81 -16.75 10.70
N ARG A 624 10.59 -15.88 11.36
CA ARG A 624 12.05 -16.00 11.43
C ARG A 624 12.39 -17.09 12.44
N GLU A 625 13.22 -18.05 12.03
CA GLU A 625 13.76 -19.12 12.88
C GLU A 625 14.80 -18.58 13.87
#